data_0a38b4b6004abfe52544ffe135ff7443
#
_entry.id   0a38b4b6004abfe52544ffe135ff7443
#
_cell.length_a   1.000
_cell.length_b   1.000
_cell.length_c   1.000
_cell.angle_alpha   90.00
_cell.angle_beta   90.00
_cell.angle_gamma   90.00
#
_symmetry.space_group_name_H-M   'P 1'
#
loop_
_entity.id
_entity.type
_entity.pdbx_description
1 polymer ?
#
loop_
_entity_poly.entity_id
_entity_poly.type
_entity_poly.pdbx_seq_one_letter_code
_entity_poly.pdbx_strand_id
1 'polypeptide(L)'
;MATTDTAPIKTLYAHHLAKSYKRRRVVKDINLEISQGSIVGLLGPNGAGKTTSFYMIVGLVKSDAGKVGIDDVDLTRAPMHERAAAGIGYLPQEASIFRKLSVADNIMAILETRKELSRSDREQRLEALL
;
A
#
# COMPACT_ATOMS: atom_id res chain seq x y z
N MET A 1 -27.34 22.32 8.28
CA MET A 1 -26.96 21.10 7.60
C MET A 1 -25.45 21.01 7.52
N ALA A 2 -24.88 20.02 8.15
CA ALA A 2 -23.46 19.88 8.10
C ALA A 2 -23.03 19.56 6.67
N THR A 3 -22.21 20.39 6.11
CA THR A 3 -21.51 20.03 4.89
C THR A 3 -20.53 18.95 5.23
N THR A 4 -20.80 17.77 4.76
CA THR A 4 -19.82 16.71 4.78
C THR A 4 -18.59 17.18 4.03
N ASP A 5 -17.45 16.76 4.51
CA ASP A 5 -16.20 16.94 3.81
C ASP A 5 -16.39 16.49 2.36
N THR A 6 -16.14 17.39 1.45
CA THR A 6 -16.34 17.16 0.01
C THR A 6 -15.15 16.52 -0.66
N ALA A 7 -14.10 16.13 0.09
CA ALA A 7 -12.98 15.40 -0.47
C ALA A 7 -13.48 14.06 -1.05
N PRO A 8 -13.23 13.76 -2.33
CA PRO A 8 -13.68 12.52 -2.92
C PRO A 8 -13.02 11.34 -2.22
N ILE A 9 -13.82 10.30 -1.95
CA ILE A 9 -13.35 9.06 -1.37
C ILE A 9 -12.50 8.34 -2.42
N LYS A 10 -11.26 8.07 -2.08
CA LYS A 10 -10.35 7.31 -2.95
C LYS A 10 -10.65 5.82 -2.85
N THR A 11 -10.53 5.14 -3.95
CA THR A 11 -10.70 3.69 -4.04
C THR A 11 -9.45 3.05 -4.61
N LEU A 12 -8.86 2.14 -3.83
CA LEU A 12 -7.81 1.25 -4.31
C LEU A 12 -8.48 0.06 -4.98
N TYR A 13 -8.08 -0.26 -6.19
CA TYR A 13 -8.59 -1.42 -6.88
C TYR A 13 -7.47 -2.34 -7.37
N ALA A 14 -7.78 -3.63 -7.41
CA ALA A 14 -6.99 -4.64 -8.07
C ALA A 14 -7.95 -5.49 -8.88
N HIS A 15 -7.77 -5.56 -10.19
CA HIS A 15 -8.66 -6.26 -11.08
C HIS A 15 -7.91 -7.32 -11.88
N HIS A 16 -8.40 -8.55 -11.80
CA HIS A 16 -7.90 -9.68 -12.58
C HIS A 16 -6.41 -9.95 -12.43
N LEU A 17 -5.88 -9.75 -11.21
CA LEU A 17 -4.47 -10.03 -10.95
C LEU A 17 -4.19 -11.52 -11.05
N ALA A 18 -3.11 -11.85 -11.75
CA ALA A 18 -2.65 -13.21 -11.91
C ALA A 18 -1.13 -13.27 -11.81
N LYS A 19 -0.64 -14.37 -11.25
CA LYS A 19 0.80 -14.61 -11.13
C LYS A 19 1.09 -16.09 -11.19
N SER A 20 2.07 -16.44 -12.02
CA SER A 20 2.58 -17.79 -12.11
C SER A 20 4.09 -17.79 -11.92
N TYR A 21 4.59 -18.80 -11.24
CA TYR A 21 6.03 -19.07 -11.12
C TYR A 21 6.33 -20.38 -11.82
N LYS A 22 7.14 -20.31 -12.87
CA LYS A 22 7.41 -21.44 -13.77
C LYS A 22 6.09 -21.94 -14.34
N ARG A 23 5.69 -23.17 -14.03
CA ARG A 23 4.43 -23.75 -14.52
C ARG A 23 3.32 -23.75 -13.46
N ARG A 24 3.60 -23.17 -12.30
CA ARG A 24 2.64 -23.15 -11.19
C ARG A 24 1.94 -21.81 -11.13
N ARG A 25 0.63 -21.83 -11.25
CA ARG A 25 -0.21 -20.65 -11.10
C ARG A 25 -0.49 -20.42 -9.61
N VAL A 26 0.10 -19.38 -9.04
CA VAL A 26 -0.03 -19.06 -7.63
C VAL A 26 -1.25 -18.20 -7.38
N VAL A 27 -1.50 -17.21 -8.24
CA VAL A 27 -2.68 -16.35 -8.20
C VAL A 27 -3.38 -16.47 -9.55
N LYS A 28 -4.65 -16.85 -9.53
CA LYS A 28 -5.42 -17.10 -10.76
C LYS A 28 -6.15 -15.87 -11.25
N ASP A 29 -6.94 -15.26 -10.37
CA ASP A 29 -7.79 -14.12 -10.72
C ASP A 29 -8.23 -13.45 -9.42
N ILE A 30 -7.53 -12.44 -8.98
CA ILE A 30 -7.85 -11.69 -7.77
C ILE A 30 -8.49 -10.38 -8.16
N ASN A 31 -9.65 -10.12 -7.59
CA ASN A 31 -10.39 -8.89 -7.75
C ASN A 31 -10.74 -8.35 -6.37
N LEU A 32 -10.38 -7.10 -6.10
CA LEU A 32 -10.78 -6.43 -4.88
C LEU A 32 -10.85 -4.92 -5.09
N GLU A 33 -11.70 -4.29 -4.29
CA GLU A 33 -11.80 -2.85 -4.23
C GLU A 33 -11.89 -2.44 -2.76
N ILE A 34 -11.13 -1.43 -2.38
CA ILE A 34 -11.08 -0.92 -1.02
C ILE A 34 -11.28 0.57 -1.06
N SER A 35 -12.40 1.01 -0.50
CA SER A 35 -12.69 2.44 -0.37
C SER A 35 -11.98 3.00 0.85
N GLN A 36 -11.55 4.24 0.76
CA GLN A 36 -10.95 4.98 1.86
C GLN A 36 -11.87 4.93 3.09
N GLY A 37 -11.32 4.64 4.25
CA GLY A 37 -12.08 4.51 5.50
C GLY A 37 -12.65 3.12 5.76
N SER A 38 -12.52 2.17 4.83
CA SER A 38 -12.96 0.79 5.03
C SER A 38 -11.80 -0.15 5.34
N ILE A 39 -12.13 -1.29 5.92
CA ILE A 39 -11.19 -2.37 6.20
C ILE A 39 -11.68 -3.63 5.49
N VAL A 40 -10.82 -4.23 4.68
CA VAL A 40 -11.13 -5.42 3.92
C VAL A 40 -10.14 -6.53 4.28
N GLY A 41 -10.64 -7.71 4.58
CA GLY A 41 -9.84 -8.88 4.87
C GLY A 41 -9.73 -9.81 3.67
N LEU A 42 -8.54 -10.34 3.44
CA LEU A 42 -8.29 -11.37 2.44
C LEU A 42 -8.04 -12.69 3.16
N LEU A 43 -8.99 -13.62 3.03
CA LEU A 43 -8.96 -14.89 3.73
C LEU A 43 -8.60 -16.02 2.77
N GLY A 44 -7.93 -17.02 3.31
CA GLY A 44 -7.58 -18.22 2.58
C GLY A 44 -6.51 -19.01 3.29
N PRO A 45 -6.33 -20.29 2.97
CA PRO A 45 -5.27 -21.10 3.56
C PRO A 45 -3.88 -20.60 3.16
N ASN A 46 -2.88 -20.97 3.94
CA ASN A 46 -1.49 -20.69 3.60
C ASN A 46 -1.15 -21.32 2.25
N GLY A 47 -0.45 -20.57 1.40
CA GLY A 47 -0.14 -21.03 0.04
C GLY A 47 -1.21 -20.75 -1.00
N ALA A 48 -2.31 -20.08 -0.61
CA ALA A 48 -3.38 -19.70 -1.55
C ALA A 48 -3.08 -18.42 -2.35
N GLY A 49 -1.87 -17.89 -2.25
CA GLY A 49 -1.46 -16.70 -3.00
C GLY A 49 -1.79 -15.38 -2.32
N LYS A 50 -2.19 -15.37 -1.05
CA LYS A 50 -2.50 -14.12 -0.32
C LYS A 50 -1.31 -13.17 -0.28
N THR A 51 -0.16 -13.66 0.15
CA THR A 51 1.06 -12.86 0.22
C THR A 51 1.48 -12.34 -1.15
N THR A 52 1.42 -13.19 -2.16
CA THR A 52 1.73 -12.79 -3.54
C THR A 52 0.78 -11.72 -4.03
N SER A 53 -0.51 -11.81 -3.69
CA SER A 53 -1.51 -10.79 -4.04
C SER A 53 -1.16 -9.44 -3.42
N PHE A 54 -0.82 -9.41 -2.13
CA PHE A 54 -0.35 -8.19 -1.48
C PHE A 54 0.91 -7.63 -2.13
N TYR A 55 1.86 -8.49 -2.46
CA TYR A 55 3.11 -8.06 -3.11
C TYR A 55 2.86 -7.46 -4.50
N MET A 56 1.89 -7.97 -5.24
CA MET A 56 1.51 -7.39 -6.53
C MET A 56 0.87 -6.00 -6.36
N ILE A 57 0.06 -5.82 -5.32
CA ILE A 57 -0.61 -4.54 -5.05
C ILE A 57 0.40 -3.47 -4.62
N VAL A 58 1.35 -3.82 -3.74
CA VAL A 58 2.34 -2.84 -3.25
C VAL A 58 3.51 -2.63 -4.21
N GLY A 59 3.69 -3.49 -5.19
CA GLY A 59 4.73 -3.35 -6.20
C GLY A 59 6.01 -4.13 -5.96
N LEU A 60 6.01 -5.05 -5.00
CA LEU A 60 7.16 -5.93 -4.73
C LEU A 60 7.29 -7.06 -5.75
N VAL A 61 6.18 -7.47 -6.34
CA VAL A 61 6.11 -8.52 -7.35
C VAL A 61 5.32 -7.98 -8.53
N LYS A 62 5.82 -8.22 -9.73
CA LYS A 62 5.14 -7.84 -10.95
C LYS A 62 4.02 -8.85 -11.25
N SER A 63 2.82 -8.38 -11.52
CA SER A 63 1.72 -9.24 -11.96
C SER A 63 1.91 -9.66 -13.40
N ASP A 64 1.46 -10.88 -13.74
CA ASP A 64 1.47 -11.38 -15.11
C ASP A 64 0.26 -10.86 -15.90
N ALA A 65 -0.82 -10.53 -15.21
CA ALA A 65 -2.02 -9.97 -15.80
C ALA A 65 -2.74 -9.10 -14.78
N GLY A 66 -3.71 -8.31 -15.25
CA GLY A 66 -4.56 -7.50 -14.41
C GLY A 66 -4.05 -6.08 -14.21
N LYS A 67 -4.76 -5.35 -13.37
CA LYS A 67 -4.49 -3.94 -13.10
C LYS A 67 -4.58 -3.62 -11.62
N VAL A 68 -3.76 -2.68 -11.19
CA VAL A 68 -3.80 -2.07 -9.85
C VAL A 68 -3.84 -0.56 -10.03
N GLY A 69 -4.65 0.12 -9.23
CA GLY A 69 -4.67 1.57 -9.27
C GLY A 69 -5.44 2.19 -8.13
N ILE A 70 -5.40 3.51 -8.08
CA ILE A 70 -6.20 4.32 -7.17
C ILE A 70 -7.01 5.30 -8.02
N ASP A 71 -8.33 5.20 -7.95
CA ASP A 71 -9.27 5.99 -8.77
C ASP A 71 -8.88 5.92 -10.26
N ASP A 72 -8.58 7.05 -10.88
CA ASP A 72 -8.21 7.12 -12.30
C ASP A 72 -6.73 6.89 -12.58
N VAL A 73 -5.94 6.67 -11.53
CA VAL A 73 -4.49 6.50 -11.67
C VAL A 73 -4.14 5.02 -11.75
N ASP A 74 -3.68 4.58 -12.91
CA ASP A 74 -3.19 3.22 -13.13
C ASP A 74 -1.76 3.09 -12.57
N LEU A 75 -1.59 2.22 -11.60
CA LEU A 75 -0.30 1.96 -10.96
C LEU A 75 0.29 0.60 -11.33
N THR A 76 -0.32 -0.09 -12.29
CA THR A 76 0.05 -1.48 -12.63
C THR A 76 1.54 -1.62 -12.94
N ARG A 77 2.13 -0.67 -13.64
CA ARG A 77 3.55 -0.66 -14.00
C ARG A 77 4.40 0.27 -13.15
N ALA A 78 3.79 0.95 -12.20
CA ALA A 78 4.50 1.88 -11.34
C ALA A 78 5.39 1.12 -10.36
N PRO A 79 6.62 1.58 -10.13
CA PRO A 79 7.48 1.00 -9.10
C PRO A 79 6.93 1.31 -7.70
N MET A 80 7.46 0.62 -6.71
CA MET A 80 6.97 0.71 -5.33
C MET A 80 6.97 2.14 -4.78
N HIS A 81 8.00 2.92 -5.09
CA HIS A 81 8.09 4.30 -4.59
C HIS A 81 7.02 5.23 -5.20
N GLU A 82 6.62 5.00 -6.43
CA GLU A 82 5.52 5.74 -7.04
C GLU A 82 4.16 5.34 -6.45
N ARG A 83 3.98 4.06 -6.16
CA ARG A 83 2.77 3.58 -5.48
C ARG A 83 2.69 4.15 -4.07
N ALA A 84 3.80 4.21 -3.37
CA ALA A 84 3.87 4.84 -2.04
C ALA A 84 3.50 6.33 -2.12
N ALA A 85 4.00 7.04 -3.11
CA ALA A 85 3.66 8.45 -3.32
C ALA A 85 2.17 8.65 -3.65
N ALA A 86 1.54 7.67 -4.30
CA ALA A 86 0.11 7.69 -4.59
C ALA A 86 -0.76 7.37 -3.37
N GLY A 87 -0.16 6.86 -2.28
CA GLY A 87 -0.85 6.60 -1.02
C GLY A 87 -0.91 5.14 -0.59
N ILE A 88 -0.25 4.22 -1.30
CA ILE A 88 -0.22 2.81 -0.91
C ILE A 88 0.91 2.60 0.08
N GLY A 89 0.54 2.30 1.33
CA GLY A 89 1.47 1.86 2.35
C GLY A 89 1.46 0.35 2.50
N TYR A 90 2.57 -0.20 2.97
CA TYR A 90 2.68 -1.61 3.26
C TYR A 90 3.30 -1.83 4.64
N LEU A 91 2.57 -2.57 5.48
CA LEU A 91 3.08 -2.97 6.78
C LEU A 91 3.43 -4.46 6.70
N PRO A 92 4.73 -4.81 6.65
CA PRO A 92 5.13 -6.20 6.55
C PRO A 92 4.83 -6.98 7.83
N GLN A 93 4.73 -8.28 7.70
CA GLN A 93 4.51 -9.19 8.83
C GLN A 93 5.70 -9.18 9.80
N GLU A 94 6.91 -8.99 9.28
CA GLU A 94 8.11 -8.87 10.09
C GLU A 94 8.39 -7.41 10.44
N ALA A 95 9.12 -7.20 11.54
CA ALA A 95 9.51 -5.86 11.96
C ALA A 95 10.35 -5.16 10.88
N SER A 96 9.90 -3.98 10.44
CA SER A 96 10.58 -3.19 9.42
C SER A 96 11.13 -1.93 10.07
N ILE A 97 12.26 -2.07 10.75
CA ILE A 97 12.92 -0.98 11.46
C ILE A 97 14.40 -0.89 11.08
N PHE A 98 14.94 0.31 11.17
CA PHE A 98 16.37 0.53 11.08
C PHE A 98 16.97 0.39 12.49
N ARG A 99 17.59 -0.74 12.75
CA ARG A 99 18.06 -1.10 14.11
C ARG A 99 19.14 -0.16 14.65
N LYS A 100 19.87 0.50 13.78
CA LYS A 100 20.93 1.45 14.17
C LYS A 100 20.41 2.85 14.43
N LEU A 101 19.15 3.13 14.12
CA LEU A 101 18.51 4.41 14.34
C LEU A 101 17.70 4.40 15.62
N SER A 102 17.55 5.57 16.24
CA SER A 102 16.64 5.74 17.37
C SER A 102 15.18 5.55 16.95
N VAL A 103 14.29 5.44 17.92
CA VAL A 103 12.83 5.41 17.68
C VAL A 103 12.41 6.67 16.92
N ALA A 104 12.85 7.84 17.36
CA ALA A 104 12.52 9.10 16.71
C ALA A 104 13.00 9.14 15.25
N ASP A 105 14.23 8.69 14.99
CA ASP A 105 14.78 8.67 13.64
C ASP A 105 14.07 7.68 12.72
N ASN A 106 13.64 6.53 13.26
CA ASN A 106 12.82 5.56 12.51
C ASN A 106 11.49 6.20 12.06
N ILE A 107 10.82 6.90 12.95
CA ILE A 107 9.56 7.59 12.64
C ILE A 107 9.81 8.72 11.64
N MET A 108 10.84 9.52 11.89
CA MET A 108 11.18 10.66 11.02
C MET A 108 11.52 10.19 9.60
N ALA A 109 12.19 9.05 9.43
CA ALA A 109 12.50 8.50 8.11
C ALA A 109 11.25 8.29 7.27
N ILE A 110 10.15 7.86 7.89
CA ILE A 110 8.86 7.71 7.21
C ILE A 110 8.22 9.08 6.95
N LEU A 111 8.25 9.99 7.91
CA LEU A 111 7.68 11.32 7.76
C LEU A 111 8.36 12.13 6.65
N GLU A 112 9.65 11.95 6.45
CA GLU A 112 10.40 12.61 5.39
C GLU A 112 9.98 12.17 3.99
N THR A 113 9.38 11.00 3.84
CA THR A 113 8.84 10.55 2.54
C THR A 113 7.57 11.31 2.15
N ARG A 114 6.94 11.96 3.10
CA ARG A 114 5.69 12.71 2.89
C ARG A 114 6.01 14.14 2.50
N LYS A 115 6.04 14.38 1.20
CA LYS A 115 6.45 15.67 0.61
C LYS A 115 5.52 16.82 0.96
N GLU A 116 4.25 16.51 1.29
CA GLU A 116 3.26 17.50 1.70
C GLU A 116 3.50 18.08 3.09
N LEU A 117 4.35 17.45 3.89
CA LEU A 117 4.65 17.90 5.24
C LEU A 117 5.88 18.83 5.24
N SER A 118 5.74 20.01 5.84
CA SER A 118 6.86 20.89 6.11
C SER A 118 7.73 20.30 7.23
N ARG A 119 8.91 20.87 7.44
CA ARG A 119 9.78 20.48 8.55
C ARG A 119 9.05 20.60 9.90
N SER A 120 8.34 21.70 10.10
CA SER A 120 7.55 21.94 11.32
C SER A 120 6.46 20.90 11.49
N ASP A 121 5.75 20.57 10.42
CA ASP A 121 4.70 19.54 10.44
C ASP A 121 5.26 18.17 10.81
N ARG A 122 6.42 17.81 10.30
CA ARG A 122 7.09 16.56 10.63
C ARG A 122 7.48 16.48 12.09
N GLU A 123 8.02 17.56 12.64
CA GLU A 123 8.38 17.65 14.04
C GLU A 123 7.16 17.52 14.95
N GLN A 124 6.05 18.17 14.62
CA GLN A 124 4.79 18.05 15.35
C GLN A 124 4.21 16.63 15.29
N ARG A 125 4.27 16.01 14.11
CA ARG A 125 3.81 14.63 13.94
C ARG A 125 4.67 13.65 14.72
N LEU A 126 5.97 13.85 14.72
CA LEU A 126 6.91 13.03 15.48
C LEU A 126 6.56 13.07 16.97
N GLU A 127 6.37 14.27 17.52
CA GLU A 127 5.98 14.45 18.92
C GLU A 127 4.67 13.73 19.25
N ALA A 128 3.69 13.80 18.36
CA ALA A 128 2.40 13.15 18.57
C ALA A 128 2.48 11.63 18.55
N LEU A 129 3.47 11.06 17.84
CA LEU A 129 3.64 9.62 17.70
C LEU A 129 4.55 9.01 18.77
N LEU A 130 5.33 9.83 19.46
CA LEU A 130 6.14 9.41 20.59
C LEU A 130 5.29 9.35 21.86
#